data_0295d89c5a01a68c1cf912e389f79bc1
#
_entry.id   0295d89c5a01a68c1cf912e389f79bc1
#
_cell.length_a   1.000
_cell.length_b   1.000
_cell.length_c   1.000
_cell.angle_alpha   90.00
_cell.angle_beta   90.00
_cell.angle_gamma   90.00
#
_symmetry.space_group_name_H-M   'P 1'
#
loop_
_entity.id
_entity.type
_entity.pdbx_description
1 polymer ?
#
loop_
_entity_poly.entity_id
_entity_poly.type
_entity_poly.pdbx_seq_one_letter_code
_entity_poly.pdbx_strand_id
1 'polypeptide(L)'
;MFAAIVLLLAGLQLLAFGVMAAFDPVGLLSPLGFRLSTAEAITEARAFYGGAEIALGLLMSACALKAGWRKAGLVLVAACFAGIGGVRAIAMAISGAHTTFLVFALSVEIVLVILALWALRDLQSRGNKM
;
A
#
# COMPACT_ATOMS: atom_id res chain seq x y z
N MET A 1 14.84 2.19 14.44
CA MET A 1 14.16 3.44 14.03
C MET A 1 13.71 3.38 12.57
N PHE A 2 14.59 3.09 11.61
CA PHE A 2 14.28 3.07 10.15
C PHE A 2 13.11 2.15 9.77
N ALA A 3 13.10 0.89 10.23
CA ALA A 3 12.01 -0.06 9.99
C ALA A 3 10.62 0.46 10.43
N ALA A 4 10.55 1.15 11.58
CA ALA A 4 9.29 1.72 12.06
C ALA A 4 8.80 2.87 11.17
N ILE A 5 9.72 3.69 10.65
CA ILE A 5 9.38 4.79 9.74
C ILE A 5 8.79 4.24 8.44
N VAL A 6 9.43 3.23 7.84
CA VAL A 6 8.92 2.59 6.61
C VAL A 6 7.52 2.01 6.81
N LEU A 7 7.31 1.32 7.93
CA LEU A 7 6.01 0.74 8.28
C LEU A 7 4.93 1.81 8.49
N LEU A 8 5.27 2.92 9.14
CA LEU A 8 4.33 4.03 9.34
C LEU A 8 4.01 4.73 8.02
N LEU A 9 4.99 4.97 7.16
CA LEU A 9 4.74 5.57 5.85
C LEU A 9 3.79 4.71 5.02
N ALA A 10 4.06 3.40 4.92
CA ALA A 10 3.19 2.48 4.19
C ALA A 10 1.80 2.37 4.84
N GLY A 11 1.74 2.25 6.17
CA GLY A 11 0.49 2.11 6.90
C GLY A 11 -0.40 3.35 6.83
N LEU A 12 0.16 4.54 7.04
CA LEU A 12 -0.59 5.79 7.01
C LEU A 12 -1.08 6.14 5.60
N GLN A 13 -0.31 5.82 4.56
CA GLN A 13 -0.76 6.00 3.18
C GLN A 13 -1.99 5.14 2.87
N LEU A 14 -1.96 3.84 3.22
CA LEU A 14 -3.11 2.95 3.02
C LEU A 14 -4.31 3.39 3.88
N LEU A 15 -4.07 3.79 5.13
CA LEU A 15 -5.12 4.31 6.00
C LEU A 15 -5.79 5.55 5.40
N ALA A 16 -5.01 6.52 4.92
CA ALA A 16 -5.55 7.74 4.36
C ALA A 16 -6.41 7.45 3.12
N PHE A 17 -5.89 6.66 2.18
CA PHE A 17 -6.63 6.29 0.98
C PHE A 17 -7.86 5.44 1.32
N GLY A 18 -7.71 4.46 2.20
CA GLY A 18 -8.79 3.57 2.61
C GLY A 18 -9.92 4.30 3.31
N VAL A 19 -9.62 5.24 4.21
CA VAL A 19 -10.64 6.08 4.86
C VAL A 19 -11.38 6.92 3.81
N MET A 20 -10.68 7.57 2.89
CA MET A 20 -11.32 8.35 1.83
C MET A 20 -12.21 7.48 0.95
N ALA A 21 -11.76 6.29 0.55
CA ALA A 21 -12.54 5.34 -0.25
C ALA A 21 -13.77 4.78 0.50
N ALA A 22 -13.68 4.59 1.82
CA ALA A 22 -14.80 4.13 2.62
C ALA A 22 -15.92 5.18 2.72
N PHE A 23 -15.56 6.47 2.87
CA PHE A 23 -16.56 7.54 3.00
C PHE A 23 -17.11 8.01 1.66
N ASP A 24 -16.24 8.30 0.68
CA ASP A 24 -16.63 8.80 -0.64
C ASP A 24 -15.86 8.09 -1.76
N PRO A 25 -16.20 6.82 -2.08
CA PRO A 25 -15.55 6.08 -3.15
C PRO A 25 -15.80 6.70 -4.53
N VAL A 26 -16.95 7.33 -4.75
CA VAL A 26 -17.28 7.96 -6.03
C VAL A 26 -16.40 9.18 -6.25
N GLY A 27 -16.32 10.11 -5.28
CA GLY A 27 -15.49 11.29 -5.37
C GLY A 27 -14.00 10.96 -5.50
N LEU A 28 -13.54 9.90 -4.82
CA LEU A 28 -12.14 9.48 -4.87
C LEU A 28 -11.78 8.77 -6.19
N LEU A 29 -12.60 7.81 -6.64
CA LEU A 29 -12.22 6.89 -7.72
C LEU A 29 -12.66 7.36 -9.11
N SER A 30 -13.74 8.17 -9.22
CA SER A 30 -14.20 8.67 -10.53
C SER A 30 -13.16 9.54 -11.25
N PRO A 31 -12.41 10.44 -10.60
CA PRO A 31 -11.33 11.19 -11.24
C PRO A 31 -10.19 10.28 -11.76
N LEU A 32 -10.09 9.06 -11.23
CA LEU A 32 -9.13 8.04 -11.65
C LEU A 32 -9.65 7.18 -12.83
N GLY A 33 -10.85 7.47 -13.34
CA GLY A 33 -11.47 6.78 -14.46
C GLY A 33 -12.40 5.61 -14.09
N PHE A 34 -12.65 5.37 -12.80
CA PHE A 34 -13.58 4.34 -12.36
C PHE A 34 -15.03 4.79 -12.56
N ARG A 35 -15.86 3.90 -13.13
CA ARG A 35 -17.30 4.14 -13.27
C ARG A 35 -18.08 3.36 -12.22
N LEU A 36 -18.39 4.02 -11.11
CA LEU A 36 -19.17 3.47 -10.02
C LEU A 36 -20.64 3.90 -10.17
N SER A 37 -21.37 3.24 -11.09
CA SER A 37 -22.72 3.63 -11.49
C SER A 37 -23.82 2.86 -10.77
N THR A 38 -23.52 1.80 -10.03
CA THR A 38 -24.49 0.98 -9.30
C THR A 38 -24.18 0.92 -7.80
N ALA A 39 -25.19 0.63 -6.98
CA ALA A 39 -25.03 0.47 -5.55
C ALA A 39 -24.03 -0.65 -5.20
N GLU A 40 -24.06 -1.73 -5.98
CA GLU A 40 -23.16 -2.87 -5.83
C GLU A 40 -21.70 -2.44 -6.10
N ALA A 41 -21.44 -1.72 -7.20
CA ALA A 41 -20.10 -1.22 -7.52
C ALA A 41 -19.55 -0.28 -6.45
N ILE A 42 -20.41 0.58 -5.88
CA ILE A 42 -20.05 1.46 -4.77
C ILE A 42 -19.75 0.66 -3.51
N THR A 43 -20.54 -0.38 -3.22
CA THR A 43 -20.33 -1.24 -2.05
C THR A 43 -19.03 -2.02 -2.15
N GLU A 44 -18.74 -2.63 -3.31
CA GLU A 44 -17.47 -3.32 -3.56
C GLU A 44 -16.27 -2.38 -3.48
N ALA A 45 -16.40 -1.17 -4.03
CA ALA A 45 -15.34 -0.17 -3.92
C ALA A 45 -15.05 0.21 -2.45
N ARG A 46 -16.07 0.38 -1.62
CA ARG A 46 -15.92 0.62 -0.18
C ARG A 46 -15.26 -0.56 0.54
N ALA A 47 -15.65 -1.80 0.20
CA ALA A 47 -15.09 -2.99 0.80
C ALA A 47 -13.61 -3.16 0.47
N PHE A 48 -13.24 -3.09 -0.81
CA PHE A 48 -11.88 -3.33 -1.27
C PHE A 48 -10.96 -2.13 -1.05
N TYR A 49 -11.30 -0.96 -1.60
CA TYR A 49 -10.45 0.23 -1.48
C TYR A 49 -10.62 0.94 -0.12
N GLY A 50 -11.74 0.72 0.58
CA GLY A 50 -11.94 1.22 1.93
C GLY A 50 -11.46 0.21 2.98
N GLY A 51 -12.24 -0.85 3.16
CA GLY A 51 -12.06 -1.79 4.26
C GLY A 51 -10.73 -2.52 4.28
N ALA A 52 -10.30 -3.08 3.14
CA ALA A 52 -9.05 -3.83 3.08
C ALA A 52 -7.83 -2.91 3.29
N GLU A 53 -7.83 -1.71 2.73
CA GLU A 53 -6.71 -0.77 2.91
C GLU A 53 -6.64 -0.20 4.32
N ILE A 54 -7.78 0.07 4.98
CA ILE A 54 -7.80 0.43 6.40
C ILE A 54 -7.21 -0.70 7.24
N ALA A 55 -7.63 -1.95 7.02
CA ALA A 55 -7.14 -3.10 7.79
C ALA A 55 -5.62 -3.29 7.62
N LEU A 56 -5.12 -3.25 6.38
CA LEU A 56 -3.68 -3.36 6.09
C LEU A 56 -2.90 -2.18 6.68
N GLY A 57 -3.42 -0.97 6.56
CA GLY A 57 -2.78 0.23 7.10
C GLY A 57 -2.68 0.20 8.62
N LEU A 58 -3.73 -0.25 9.32
CA LEU A 58 -3.72 -0.46 10.77
C LEU A 58 -2.72 -1.54 11.17
N LEU A 59 -2.69 -2.66 10.46
CA LEU A 59 -1.76 -3.76 10.74
C LEU A 59 -0.30 -3.33 10.56
N MET A 60 0.03 -2.65 9.46
CA MET A 60 1.39 -2.12 9.23
C MET A 60 1.79 -1.11 10.30
N SER A 61 0.88 -0.21 10.69
CA SER A 61 1.10 0.76 11.76
C SER A 61 1.31 0.09 13.11
N ALA A 62 0.53 -0.95 13.43
CA ALA A 62 0.72 -1.75 14.65
C ALA A 62 2.08 -2.47 14.67
N CYS A 63 2.52 -2.98 13.51
CA CYS A 63 3.86 -3.57 13.37
C CYS A 63 4.99 -2.56 13.60
N ALA A 64 4.80 -1.29 13.28
CA ALA A 64 5.77 -0.24 13.56
C ALA A 64 5.97 -0.03 15.07
N LEU A 65 4.87 -0.08 15.84
CA LEU A 65 4.87 0.17 17.28
C LEU A 65 5.45 -0.99 18.10
N LYS A 66 5.34 -2.23 17.60
CA LYS A 66 5.84 -3.45 18.29
C LYS A 66 7.14 -3.93 17.65
N ALA A 67 8.27 -3.79 18.36
CA ALA A 67 9.60 -4.12 17.83
C ALA A 67 9.69 -5.56 17.29
N GLY A 68 9.11 -6.54 17.99
CA GLY A 68 9.09 -7.95 17.56
C GLY A 68 8.27 -8.23 16.28
N TRP A 69 7.39 -7.30 15.88
CA TRP A 69 6.55 -7.46 14.69
C TRP A 69 7.11 -6.76 13.44
N ARG A 70 8.14 -5.92 13.60
CA ARG A 70 8.69 -5.10 12.51
C ARG A 70 9.14 -5.94 11.31
N LYS A 71 9.79 -7.08 11.55
CA LYS A 71 10.24 -7.96 10.46
C LYS A 71 9.05 -8.49 9.65
N ALA A 72 8.04 -9.02 10.31
CA ALA A 72 6.82 -9.51 9.66
C ALA A 72 6.08 -8.39 8.92
N GLY A 73 5.96 -7.21 9.55
CA GLY A 73 5.35 -6.03 8.93
C GLY A 73 6.08 -5.57 7.66
N LEU A 74 7.42 -5.56 7.66
CA LEU A 74 8.19 -5.20 6.46
C LEU A 74 8.04 -6.23 5.33
N VAL A 75 7.93 -7.52 5.66
CA VAL A 75 7.60 -8.55 4.66
C VAL A 75 6.22 -8.30 4.08
N LEU A 76 5.25 -7.95 4.92
CA LEU A 76 3.90 -7.60 4.47
C LEU A 76 3.92 -6.38 3.54
N VAL A 77 4.64 -5.31 3.90
CA VAL A 77 4.80 -4.12 3.02
C VAL A 77 5.39 -4.54 1.68
N ALA A 78 6.51 -5.27 1.68
CA ALA A 78 7.17 -5.71 0.44
C ALA A 78 6.24 -6.55 -0.43
N ALA A 79 5.53 -7.52 0.14
CA ALA A 79 4.62 -8.42 -0.59
C ALA A 79 3.41 -7.65 -1.16
N CYS A 80 2.74 -6.82 -0.35
CA CYS A 80 1.57 -6.05 -0.79
C CYS A 80 1.93 -5.08 -1.92
N PHE A 81 2.93 -4.24 -1.73
CA PHE A 81 3.28 -3.23 -2.73
C PHE A 81 3.97 -3.83 -3.97
N ALA A 82 4.73 -4.94 -3.85
CA ALA A 82 5.23 -5.65 -5.01
C ALA A 82 4.10 -6.32 -5.80
N GLY A 83 3.10 -6.88 -5.13
CA GLY A 83 1.92 -7.46 -5.78
C GLY A 83 1.10 -6.41 -6.53
N ILE A 84 0.73 -5.33 -5.85
CA ILE A 84 -0.07 -4.24 -6.44
C ILE A 84 0.72 -3.57 -7.58
N GLY A 85 1.96 -3.15 -7.33
CA GLY A 85 2.80 -2.49 -8.32
C GLY A 85 3.18 -3.38 -9.49
N GLY A 86 3.44 -4.66 -9.24
CA GLY A 86 3.72 -5.65 -10.28
C GLY A 86 2.54 -5.82 -11.25
N VAL A 87 1.33 -6.03 -10.72
CA VAL A 87 0.12 -6.14 -11.54
C VAL A 87 -0.17 -4.82 -12.26
N ARG A 88 -0.01 -3.69 -11.57
CA ARG A 88 -0.16 -2.36 -12.19
C ARG A 88 0.80 -2.16 -13.36
N ALA A 89 2.08 -2.46 -13.18
CA ALA A 89 3.09 -2.34 -14.23
C ALA A 89 2.76 -3.21 -15.46
N ILE A 90 2.38 -4.46 -15.24
CA ILE A 90 1.95 -5.37 -16.31
C ILE A 90 0.71 -4.83 -17.03
N ALA A 91 -0.30 -4.39 -16.29
CA ALA A 91 -1.53 -3.84 -16.86
C ALA A 91 -1.26 -2.57 -17.68
N MET A 92 -0.39 -1.67 -17.19
CA MET A 92 0.05 -0.48 -17.93
C MET A 92 0.77 -0.86 -19.23
N ALA A 93 1.66 -1.87 -19.20
CA ALA A 93 2.38 -2.33 -20.38
C ALA A 93 1.42 -2.94 -21.44
N ILE A 94 0.41 -3.67 -21.01
CA ILE A 94 -0.58 -4.30 -21.92
C ILE A 94 -1.54 -3.25 -22.50
N SER A 95 -2.06 -2.33 -21.68
CA SER A 95 -3.07 -1.35 -22.09
C SER A 95 -2.51 -0.10 -22.76
N GLY A 96 -1.21 0.18 -22.59
CA GLY A 96 -0.59 1.45 -22.98
C GLY A 96 -1.04 2.65 -22.13
N ALA A 97 -1.74 2.43 -21.02
CA ALA A 97 -2.23 3.50 -20.16
C ALA A 97 -1.11 4.09 -19.26
N HIS A 98 -0.83 5.39 -19.41
CA HIS A 98 0.23 6.10 -18.68
C HIS A 98 -0.28 7.43 -18.12
N THR A 99 -1.39 7.41 -17.36
CA THR A 99 -1.85 8.62 -16.69
C THR A 99 -0.89 9.03 -15.57
N THR A 100 -0.85 10.33 -15.25
CA THR A 100 -0.01 10.86 -14.15
C THR A 100 -0.26 10.10 -12.84
N PHE A 101 -1.52 9.76 -12.56
CA PHE A 101 -1.88 8.98 -11.37
C PHE A 101 -1.23 7.58 -11.37
N LEU A 102 -1.33 6.84 -12.48
CA LEU A 102 -0.78 5.48 -12.58
C LEU A 102 0.74 5.46 -12.41
N VAL A 103 1.42 6.42 -13.06
CA VAL A 103 2.89 6.56 -12.93
C VAL A 103 3.29 6.95 -11.51
N PHE A 104 2.58 7.88 -10.88
CA PHE A 104 2.82 8.28 -9.50
C PHE A 104 2.60 7.11 -8.53
N ALA A 105 1.47 6.41 -8.63
CA ALA A 105 1.15 5.26 -7.78
C ALA A 105 2.21 4.15 -7.90
N LEU A 106 2.58 3.78 -9.13
CA LEU A 106 3.64 2.78 -9.37
C LEU A 106 4.98 3.22 -8.77
N SER A 107 5.33 4.51 -8.89
CA SER A 107 6.57 5.04 -8.30
C SER A 107 6.59 4.89 -6.78
N VAL A 108 5.49 5.22 -6.11
CA VAL A 108 5.34 5.06 -4.66
C VAL A 108 5.45 3.59 -4.25
N GLU A 109 4.81 2.70 -4.98
CA GLU A 109 4.85 1.25 -4.74
C GLU A 109 6.28 0.70 -4.85
N ILE A 110 7.02 1.07 -5.89
CA ILE A 110 8.42 0.68 -6.08
C ILE A 110 9.29 1.21 -4.93
N VAL A 111 9.15 2.47 -4.56
CA VAL A 111 9.91 3.08 -3.45
C VAL A 111 9.64 2.35 -2.14
N LEU A 112 8.39 2.05 -1.82
CA LEU A 112 8.03 1.34 -0.58
C LEU A 112 8.60 -0.09 -0.56
N VAL A 113 8.60 -0.81 -1.68
CA VAL A 113 9.24 -2.13 -1.79
C VAL A 113 10.74 -2.02 -1.52
N ILE A 114 11.42 -1.08 -2.16
CA ILE A 114 12.89 -0.88 -1.98
C ILE A 114 13.19 -0.54 -0.51
N LEU A 115 12.45 0.39 0.09
CA LEU A 115 12.64 0.77 1.48
C LEU A 115 12.37 -0.38 2.45
N ALA A 116 11.33 -1.20 2.19
CA ALA A 116 11.02 -2.35 3.01
C ALA A 116 12.13 -3.41 2.94
N LEU A 117 12.62 -3.73 1.74
CA LEU A 117 13.72 -4.68 1.56
C LEU A 117 15.02 -4.19 2.20
N TRP A 118 15.31 -2.90 2.09
CA TRP A 118 16.49 -2.30 2.76
C TRP A 118 16.35 -2.36 4.29
N ALA A 119 15.18 -2.00 4.82
CA ALA A 119 14.93 -2.08 6.26
C ALA A 119 15.01 -3.52 6.79
N LEU A 120 14.58 -4.52 6.01
CA LEU A 120 14.75 -5.95 6.34
C LEU A 120 16.22 -6.34 6.44
N ARG A 121 17.05 -5.92 5.49
CA ARG A 121 18.50 -6.17 5.51
C ARG A 121 19.18 -5.50 6.72
N ASP A 122 18.81 -4.26 7.05
CA ASP A 122 19.35 -3.55 8.22
C ASP A 122 19.00 -4.30 9.54
N LEU A 123 17.77 -4.80 9.68
CA LEU A 123 17.38 -5.60 10.85
C LEU A 123 18.18 -6.91 10.96
N GLN A 124 18.41 -7.60 9.85
CA GLN A 124 19.18 -8.85 9.83
C GLN A 124 20.65 -8.62 10.20
N SER A 125 21.26 -7.56 9.68
CA SER A 125 22.67 -7.22 9.95
C SER A 125 22.92 -6.87 11.41
N ARG A 126 21.92 -6.28 12.08
CA ARG A 126 22.01 -5.94 13.53
C ARG A 126 21.81 -7.19 14.39
N GLY A 127 20.96 -8.13 14.00
CA GLY A 127 20.74 -9.38 14.72
C GLY A 127 21.95 -10.30 14.71
N ASN A 128 22.78 -10.28 13.67
CA ASN A 128 23.99 -11.09 13.56
C ASN A 128 25.21 -10.56 14.34
N LYS A 129 25.10 -9.35 14.92
CA LYS A 129 26.20 -8.71 15.67
C LYS A 129 26.04 -8.82 17.19
N MET A 130 24.98 -9.43 17.66
CA MET A 130 24.71 -9.75 19.07
C MET A 130 24.93 -11.23 19.36
#